data_b7467a3355b03db3962fc11440231b51
#
_entry.id   b7467a3355b03db3962fc11440231b51
#
_cell.length_a   1.000
_cell.length_b   1.000
_cell.length_c   1.000
_cell.angle_alpha   90.00
_cell.angle_beta   90.00
_cell.angle_gamma   90.00
#
_symmetry.space_group_name_H-M   'P 1'
#
loop_
_entity.id
_entity.type
_entity.pdbx_description
1 polymer ?
#
loop_
_entity_poly.entity_id
_entity_poly.type
_entity_poly.pdbx_seq_one_letter_code
_entity_poly.pdbx_strand_id
1 'polypeptide(L)'
;IKPMVEEFFAWVKQQVSDCTVPPKSKTGQGLNFVINQEKYLQIFLEDGNVPIDNSASERAIRTFCLGKKNWMFHNTAKGASASAMVYSISETAKLNQLRPYYYFKYILTELPKLCDEKGNIDPAKLDHLMPWSDSLPDKCRKPRRP
;
A
#
# COMPACT_ATOMS: atom_id res chain seq x y z
N ILE A 1 0.30 11.05 24.66
CA ILE A 1 1.10 10.25 23.69
C ILE A 1 2.28 11.07 23.19
N LYS A 2 2.09 12.31 22.68
CA LYS A 2 3.16 13.14 22.12
C LYS A 2 4.39 13.28 23.02
N PRO A 3 4.29 13.66 24.32
CA PRO A 3 5.45 13.78 25.18
C PRO A 3 6.25 12.47 25.34
N MET A 4 5.56 11.33 25.42
CA MET A 4 6.20 10.01 25.51
C MET A 4 7.00 9.67 24.25
N VAL A 5 6.50 10.06 23.08
CA VAL A 5 7.19 9.84 21.80
C VAL A 5 8.42 10.73 21.70
N GLU A 6 8.31 11.99 22.10
CA GLU A 6 9.44 12.93 22.15
C GLU A 6 10.53 12.46 23.12
N GLU A 7 10.14 11.98 24.31
CA GLU A 7 11.06 11.40 25.30
C GLU A 7 11.76 10.15 24.75
N PHE A 8 11.02 9.27 24.07
CA PHE A 8 11.59 8.08 23.43
C PHE A 8 12.65 8.45 22.39
N PHE A 9 12.36 9.40 21.49
CA PHE A 9 13.34 9.83 20.49
C PHE A 9 14.55 10.52 21.10
N ALA A 10 14.36 11.32 22.15
CA ALA A 10 15.45 11.93 22.90
C ALA A 10 16.36 10.86 23.51
N TRP A 11 15.77 9.84 24.15
CA TRP A 11 16.51 8.70 24.70
C TRP A 11 17.28 7.94 23.62
N VAL A 12 16.65 7.62 22.46
CA VAL A 12 17.32 6.93 21.34
C VAL A 12 18.52 7.73 20.84
N LYS A 13 18.38 9.04 20.65
CA LYS A 13 19.47 9.92 20.22
C LYS A 13 20.62 9.94 21.22
N GLN A 14 20.30 9.98 22.51
CA GLN A 14 21.30 9.91 23.58
C GLN A 14 22.07 8.58 23.54
N GLN A 15 21.39 7.43 23.43
CA GLN A 15 22.05 6.12 23.37
C GLN A 15 23.04 6.00 22.21
N VAL A 16 22.72 6.61 21.06
CA VAL A 16 23.62 6.62 19.89
C VAL A 16 24.76 7.61 20.09
N SER A 17 24.49 8.80 20.63
CA SER A 17 25.50 9.83 20.92
C SER A 17 26.54 9.37 21.92
N ASP A 18 26.11 8.73 23.01
CA ASP A 18 26.96 8.23 24.08
C ASP A 18 27.72 6.95 23.70
N CYS A 19 27.55 6.47 22.47
CA CYS A 19 28.15 5.22 21.98
C CYS A 19 27.90 4.01 22.91
N THR A 20 26.79 4.02 23.66
CA THR A 20 26.43 2.98 24.62
C THR A 20 26.22 1.62 23.92
N VAL A 21 25.82 1.65 22.66
CA VAL A 21 25.56 0.45 21.84
C VAL A 21 26.45 0.48 20.60
N PRO A 22 27.21 -0.61 20.30
CA PRO A 22 28.03 -0.67 19.10
C PRO A 22 27.19 -0.44 17.83
N PRO A 23 27.56 0.51 16.94
CA PRO A 23 26.73 0.86 15.77
C PRO A 23 26.44 -0.29 14.81
N LYS A 24 27.34 -1.26 14.71
CA LYS A 24 27.22 -2.45 13.85
C LYS A 24 26.44 -3.60 14.51
N SER A 25 26.11 -3.51 15.80
CA SER A 25 25.27 -4.50 16.46
C SER A 25 23.84 -4.43 15.94
N LYS A 26 23.04 -5.49 16.11
CA LYS A 26 21.62 -5.48 15.72
C LYS A 26 20.85 -4.38 16.44
N THR A 27 21.13 -4.14 17.70
CA THR A 27 20.53 -3.04 18.49
C THR A 27 20.95 -1.68 17.96
N GLY A 28 22.25 -1.46 17.67
CA GLY A 28 22.73 -0.20 17.09
C GLY A 28 22.15 0.10 15.72
N GLN A 29 21.99 -0.92 14.87
CA GLN A 29 21.29 -0.79 13.59
C GLN A 29 19.81 -0.41 13.79
N GLY A 30 19.13 -1.00 14.79
CA GLY A 30 17.75 -0.65 15.14
C GLY A 30 17.62 0.80 15.62
N LEU A 31 18.49 1.26 16.52
CA LEU A 31 18.49 2.65 16.99
C LEU A 31 18.74 3.64 15.85
N ASN A 32 19.72 3.37 14.97
CA ASN A 32 19.97 4.20 13.79
C ASN A 32 18.78 4.20 12.82
N PHE A 33 18.11 3.07 12.64
CA PHE A 33 16.88 3.02 11.83
C PHE A 33 15.81 3.94 12.41
N VAL A 34 15.56 3.91 13.71
CA VAL A 34 14.58 4.77 14.39
C VAL A 34 14.91 6.26 14.16
N ILE A 35 16.18 6.66 14.29
CA ILE A 35 16.59 8.05 14.03
C ILE A 35 16.35 8.44 12.58
N ASN A 36 16.76 7.60 11.64
CA ASN A 36 16.62 7.87 10.20
C ASN A 36 15.15 7.92 9.75
N GLN A 37 14.26 7.23 10.45
CA GLN A 37 12.83 7.17 10.16
C GLN A 37 11.98 8.09 11.06
N GLU A 38 12.59 8.88 11.95
CA GLU A 38 11.89 9.71 12.94
C GLU A 38 10.74 10.51 12.34
N LYS A 39 10.99 11.18 11.21
CA LYS A 39 9.98 11.99 10.51
C LYS A 39 8.73 11.16 10.13
N TYR A 40 8.93 9.96 9.65
CA TYR A 40 7.82 9.09 9.21
C TYR A 40 7.13 8.42 10.38
N LEU A 41 7.88 8.06 11.43
CA LEU A 41 7.35 7.44 12.64
C LEU A 41 6.52 8.42 13.49
N GLN A 42 6.60 9.72 13.25
CA GLN A 42 5.84 10.74 13.98
C GLN A 42 4.59 11.24 13.23
N ILE A 43 4.36 10.84 11.98
CA ILE A 43 3.25 11.36 11.16
C ILE A 43 1.89 11.18 11.85
N PHE A 44 1.67 10.08 12.58
CA PHE A 44 0.43 9.85 13.32
C PHE A 44 0.16 10.90 14.43
N LEU A 45 1.17 11.67 14.83
CA LEU A 45 1.00 12.79 15.78
C LEU A 45 0.50 14.05 15.08
N GLU A 46 0.67 14.16 13.77
CA GLU A 46 0.28 15.30 12.96
C GLU A 46 -1.11 15.10 12.35
N ASP A 47 -1.43 13.86 11.93
CA ASP A 47 -2.72 13.51 11.34
C ASP A 47 -3.35 12.33 12.08
N GLY A 48 -4.47 12.62 12.78
CA GLY A 48 -5.23 11.61 13.53
C GLY A 48 -5.87 10.50 12.68
N ASN A 49 -5.90 10.65 11.35
CA ASN A 49 -6.36 9.59 10.44
C ASN A 49 -5.27 8.55 10.14
N VAL A 50 -4.02 8.86 10.44
CA VAL A 50 -2.91 7.91 10.26
C VAL A 50 -2.85 6.97 11.46
N PRO A 51 -3.10 5.66 11.27
CA PRO A 51 -3.02 4.70 12.36
C PRO A 51 -1.57 4.53 12.85
N ILE A 52 -1.41 4.28 14.16
CA ILE A 52 -0.11 3.99 14.77
C ILE A 52 0.44 2.65 14.27
N ASP A 53 -0.45 1.71 13.96
CA ASP A 53 -0.08 0.37 13.52
C ASP A 53 -0.06 0.25 11.99
N ASN A 54 0.57 -0.81 11.50
CA ASN A 54 0.66 -1.14 10.08
C ASN A 54 -0.33 -2.26 9.68
N SER A 55 -1.31 -2.56 10.51
CA SER A 55 -2.21 -3.70 10.35
C SER A 55 -3.01 -3.65 9.04
N ALA A 56 -3.34 -2.47 8.54
CA ALA A 56 -4.06 -2.31 7.27
C ALA A 56 -3.19 -2.72 6.07
N SER A 57 -1.93 -2.25 6.04
CA SER A 57 -0.96 -2.61 5.00
C SER A 57 -0.60 -4.10 5.06
N GLU A 58 -0.41 -4.64 6.25
CA GLU A 58 -0.12 -6.08 6.45
C GLU A 58 -1.27 -6.96 5.95
N ARG A 59 -2.52 -6.58 6.22
CA ARG A 59 -3.70 -7.29 5.69
C ARG A 59 -3.76 -7.24 4.17
N ALA A 60 -3.46 -6.11 3.56
CA ALA A 60 -3.45 -5.97 2.10
C ALA A 60 -2.36 -6.85 1.45
N ILE A 61 -1.14 -6.83 2.01
CA ILE A 61 -0.01 -7.66 1.53
C ILE A 61 -0.27 -9.15 1.78
N ARG A 62 -1.03 -9.52 2.81
CA ARG A 62 -1.32 -10.92 3.16
C ARG A 62 -1.93 -11.70 2.01
N THR A 63 -2.80 -11.09 1.22
CA THR A 63 -3.42 -11.73 0.05
C THR A 63 -2.36 -12.13 -0.98
N PHE A 64 -1.38 -11.28 -1.22
CA PHE A 64 -0.24 -11.57 -2.10
C PHE A 64 0.64 -12.69 -1.52
N CYS A 65 0.94 -12.65 -0.24
CA CYS A 65 1.74 -13.68 0.45
C CYS A 65 1.05 -15.06 0.44
N LEU A 66 -0.28 -15.11 0.56
CA LEU A 66 -1.05 -16.34 0.42
C LEU A 66 -1.01 -16.88 -1.00
N GLY A 67 -1.14 -16.02 -2.00
CA GLY A 67 -0.99 -16.37 -3.42
C GLY A 67 0.39 -16.96 -3.72
N LYS A 68 1.45 -16.39 -3.14
CA LYS A 68 2.83 -16.87 -3.28
C LYS A 68 2.99 -18.35 -2.91
N LYS A 69 2.22 -18.88 -1.97
CA LYS A 69 2.26 -20.30 -1.62
C LYS A 69 1.82 -21.22 -2.77
N ASN A 70 1.02 -20.72 -3.71
CA ASN A 70 0.52 -21.48 -4.86
C ASN A 70 1.48 -21.42 -6.06
N TRP A 71 2.12 -20.28 -6.30
CA TRP A 71 2.99 -20.08 -7.46
C TRP A 71 4.47 -19.87 -7.11
N MET A 72 4.84 -19.92 -5.84
CA MET A 72 6.18 -19.88 -5.23
C MET A 72 7.07 -18.70 -5.63
N PHE A 73 7.31 -18.45 -6.92
CA PHE A 73 8.15 -17.34 -7.42
C PHE A 73 7.74 -16.92 -8.84
N HIS A 74 8.20 -15.75 -9.24
CA HIS A 74 8.06 -15.24 -10.61
C HIS A 74 9.34 -15.51 -11.38
N ASN A 75 9.22 -16.01 -12.61
CA ASN A 75 10.38 -16.30 -13.46
C ASN A 75 11.06 -15.02 -13.98
N THR A 76 10.35 -13.89 -14.02
CA THR A 76 10.86 -12.63 -14.53
C THR A 76 10.45 -11.44 -13.66
N ALA A 77 11.27 -10.39 -13.63
CA ALA A 77 10.92 -9.14 -12.96
C ALA A 77 9.64 -8.49 -13.55
N LYS A 78 9.44 -8.57 -14.87
CA LYS A 78 8.22 -8.08 -15.53
C LYS A 78 6.97 -8.85 -15.07
N GLY A 79 7.06 -10.17 -14.92
CA GLY A 79 5.98 -11.00 -14.39
C GLY A 79 5.66 -10.67 -12.93
N ALA A 80 6.66 -10.43 -12.10
CA ALA A 80 6.47 -9.98 -10.73
C ALA A 80 5.75 -8.62 -10.67
N SER A 81 6.17 -7.65 -11.48
CA SER A 81 5.54 -6.33 -11.58
C SER A 81 4.10 -6.42 -12.05
N ALA A 82 3.81 -7.21 -13.07
CA ALA A 82 2.45 -7.42 -13.57
C ALA A 82 1.54 -8.05 -12.50
N SER A 83 2.03 -9.05 -11.77
CA SER A 83 1.27 -9.65 -10.67
C SER A 83 1.02 -8.65 -9.53
N ALA A 84 2.02 -7.88 -9.13
CA ALA A 84 1.87 -6.85 -8.12
C ALA A 84 0.80 -5.82 -8.51
N MET A 85 0.77 -5.40 -9.78
CA MET A 85 -0.24 -4.49 -10.33
C MET A 85 -1.66 -5.09 -10.24
N VAL A 86 -1.85 -6.34 -10.66
CA VAL A 86 -3.16 -7.01 -10.60
C VAL A 86 -3.64 -7.14 -9.15
N TYR A 87 -2.76 -7.54 -8.22
CA TYR A 87 -3.10 -7.61 -6.80
C TYR A 87 -3.44 -6.23 -6.23
N SER A 88 -2.69 -5.19 -6.57
CA SER A 88 -2.96 -3.81 -6.14
C SER A 88 -4.33 -3.34 -6.59
N ILE A 89 -4.68 -3.54 -7.86
CA ILE A 89 -6.01 -3.19 -8.41
C ILE A 89 -7.11 -3.98 -7.68
N SER A 90 -6.90 -5.29 -7.45
CA SER A 90 -7.87 -6.15 -6.78
C SER A 90 -8.14 -5.71 -5.33
N GLU A 91 -7.08 -5.43 -4.56
CA GLU A 91 -7.22 -5.00 -3.17
C GLU A 91 -7.83 -3.59 -3.08
N THR A 92 -7.43 -2.68 -3.97
CA THR A 92 -8.05 -1.34 -4.04
C THR A 92 -9.54 -1.42 -4.38
N ALA A 93 -9.93 -2.30 -5.30
CA ALA A 93 -11.34 -2.54 -5.61
C ALA A 93 -12.12 -3.04 -4.37
N LYS A 94 -11.54 -3.97 -3.60
CA LYS A 94 -12.16 -4.48 -2.37
C LYS A 94 -12.34 -3.38 -1.30
N LEU A 95 -11.33 -2.51 -1.13
CA LEU A 95 -11.38 -1.37 -0.21
C LEU A 95 -12.50 -0.39 -0.58
N ASN A 96 -12.74 -0.20 -1.88
CA ASN A 96 -13.84 0.65 -2.40
C ASN A 96 -15.17 -0.11 -2.54
N GLN A 97 -15.36 -1.20 -1.81
CA GLN A 97 -16.59 -1.99 -1.81
C GLN A 97 -17.02 -2.49 -3.20
N LEU A 98 -16.05 -2.72 -4.07
CA LEU A 98 -16.31 -3.30 -5.38
C LEU A 98 -16.23 -4.83 -5.35
N ARG A 99 -16.81 -5.45 -6.35
CA ARG A 99 -16.72 -6.88 -6.67
C ARG A 99 -15.58 -7.04 -7.69
N PRO A 100 -14.38 -7.53 -7.33
CA PRO A 100 -13.19 -7.49 -8.18
C PRO A 100 -13.43 -8.10 -9.57
N TYR A 101 -14.12 -9.23 -9.66
CA TYR A 101 -14.41 -9.87 -10.93
C TYR A 101 -15.16 -8.95 -11.91
N TYR A 102 -16.25 -8.31 -11.47
CA TYR A 102 -17.04 -7.42 -12.33
C TYR A 102 -16.29 -6.12 -12.64
N TYR A 103 -15.50 -5.65 -11.69
CA TYR A 103 -14.66 -4.48 -11.89
C TYR A 103 -13.57 -4.76 -12.93
N PHE A 104 -12.82 -5.87 -12.82
CA PHE A 104 -11.85 -6.26 -13.84
C PHE A 104 -12.50 -6.46 -15.22
N LYS A 105 -13.64 -7.14 -15.27
CA LYS A 105 -14.38 -7.30 -16.51
C LYS A 105 -14.74 -5.93 -17.15
N TYR A 106 -15.14 -4.97 -16.32
CA TYR A 106 -15.49 -3.63 -16.77
C TYR A 106 -14.25 -2.88 -17.31
N ILE A 107 -13.19 -2.75 -16.51
CA ILE A 107 -11.99 -2.03 -16.95
C ILE A 107 -11.34 -2.67 -18.18
N LEU A 108 -11.26 -3.99 -18.26
CA LEU A 108 -10.71 -4.69 -19.43
C LEU A 108 -11.58 -4.52 -20.69
N THR A 109 -12.86 -4.20 -20.53
CA THR A 109 -13.76 -3.89 -21.66
C THR A 109 -13.63 -2.43 -22.10
N GLU A 110 -13.43 -1.50 -21.15
CA GLU A 110 -13.39 -0.06 -21.43
C GLU A 110 -11.99 0.44 -21.83
N LEU A 111 -10.91 -0.08 -21.21
CA LEU A 111 -9.54 0.36 -21.49
C LEU A 111 -9.18 0.33 -22.98
N PRO A 112 -9.49 -0.74 -23.75
CA PRO A 112 -9.15 -0.78 -25.17
C PRO A 112 -9.83 0.31 -26.00
N LYS A 113 -11.00 0.81 -25.55
CA LYS A 113 -11.72 1.89 -26.25
C LYS A 113 -11.09 3.27 -26.06
N LEU A 114 -10.25 3.40 -25.04
CA LEU A 114 -9.55 4.65 -24.68
C LEU A 114 -8.15 4.73 -25.27
N CYS A 115 -7.64 3.61 -25.82
CA CYS A 115 -6.34 3.55 -26.45
C CYS A 115 -6.33 4.33 -27.77
N ASP A 116 -5.23 5.01 -28.04
CA ASP A 116 -4.91 5.54 -29.35
C ASP A 116 -4.41 4.40 -30.29
N GLU A 117 -4.16 4.73 -31.58
CA GLU A 117 -3.64 3.78 -32.57
C GLU A 117 -2.28 3.16 -32.17
N LYS A 118 -1.55 3.79 -31.25
CA LYS A 118 -0.24 3.33 -30.73
C LYS A 118 -0.39 2.55 -29.41
N GLY A 119 -1.60 2.40 -28.88
CA GLY A 119 -1.86 1.71 -27.63
C GLY A 119 -1.61 2.57 -26.37
N ASN A 120 -1.42 3.89 -26.49
CA ASN A 120 -1.31 4.77 -25.34
C ASN A 120 -2.69 5.23 -24.87
N ILE A 121 -2.80 5.53 -23.59
CA ILE A 121 -4.02 6.04 -22.96
C ILE A 121 -3.68 7.38 -22.30
N ASP A 122 -4.52 8.39 -22.56
CA ASP A 122 -4.46 9.65 -21.84
C ASP A 122 -4.90 9.43 -20.39
N PRO A 123 -4.04 9.72 -19.38
CA PRO A 123 -4.38 9.55 -17.98
C PRO A 123 -5.67 10.27 -17.55
N ALA A 124 -5.96 11.44 -18.13
CA ALA A 124 -7.17 12.21 -17.82
C ALA A 124 -8.47 11.48 -18.20
N LYS A 125 -8.40 10.51 -19.13
CA LYS A 125 -9.55 9.68 -19.51
C LYS A 125 -9.79 8.50 -18.58
N LEU A 126 -8.93 8.27 -17.58
CA LEU A 126 -9.03 7.11 -16.69
C LEU A 126 -9.89 7.37 -15.44
N ASP A 127 -10.21 8.62 -15.11
CA ASP A 127 -10.89 9.00 -13.88
C ASP A 127 -12.22 8.25 -13.67
N HIS A 128 -12.99 8.04 -14.73
CA HIS A 128 -14.26 7.32 -14.67
C HIS A 128 -14.11 5.81 -14.45
N LEU A 129 -12.91 5.26 -14.64
CA LEU A 129 -12.59 3.85 -14.41
C LEU A 129 -12.01 3.61 -13.01
N MET A 130 -11.63 4.66 -12.27
CA MET A 130 -11.02 4.52 -10.96
C MET A 130 -11.94 3.81 -9.96
N PRO A 131 -11.40 3.02 -9.02
CA PRO A 131 -12.22 2.23 -8.08
C PRO A 131 -13.16 3.06 -7.19
N TRP A 132 -12.84 4.33 -7.00
CA TRP A 132 -13.64 5.29 -6.23
C TRP A 132 -14.60 6.12 -7.08
N SER A 133 -14.62 5.92 -8.39
CA SER A 133 -15.47 6.70 -9.29
C SER A 133 -16.96 6.36 -9.10
N ASP A 134 -17.80 7.39 -9.05
CA ASP A 134 -19.25 7.22 -8.96
C ASP A 134 -19.88 6.74 -10.27
N SER A 135 -19.17 6.89 -11.39
CA SER A 135 -19.63 6.47 -12.74
C SER A 135 -19.53 4.95 -12.97
N LEU A 136 -18.96 4.19 -12.03
CA LEU A 136 -18.87 2.73 -12.16
C LEU A 136 -20.26 2.07 -12.16
N PRO A 137 -20.50 1.08 -13.04
CA PRO A 137 -21.76 0.35 -13.07
C PRO A 137 -22.10 -0.32 -11.75
N ASP A 138 -23.38 -0.33 -11.37
CA ASP A 138 -23.88 -0.92 -10.11
C ASP A 138 -23.46 -2.37 -9.93
N LYS A 139 -23.39 -3.16 -11.01
CA LYS A 139 -22.93 -4.55 -10.95
C LYS A 139 -21.50 -4.70 -10.45
N CYS A 140 -20.67 -3.64 -10.55
CA CYS A 140 -19.32 -3.61 -10.00
C CYS A 140 -19.31 -3.42 -8.48
N ARG A 141 -20.38 -2.89 -7.90
CA ARG A 141 -20.49 -2.59 -6.47
C ARG A 141 -21.02 -3.80 -5.69
N LYS A 142 -20.57 -3.95 -4.45
CA LYS A 142 -21.17 -4.92 -3.53
C LYS A 142 -22.54 -4.44 -3.11
N PRO A 143 -23.54 -5.34 -3.01
CA PRO A 143 -24.82 -4.97 -2.44
C PRO A 143 -24.60 -4.46 -1.01
N ARG A 144 -25.25 -3.34 -0.67
CA ARG A 144 -25.28 -2.86 0.73
C ARG A 144 -25.92 -3.96 1.56
N ARG A 145 -25.23 -4.42 2.60
CA ARG A 145 -25.87 -5.30 3.59
C ARG A 145 -26.92 -4.45 4.32
N PRO A 146 -28.13 -4.99 4.49
CA PRO A 146 -29.16 -4.32 5.29
C PRO A 146 -28.68 -4.13 6.73
#